data_ac93566434a1e7de85b0cf3909784860
#
_entry.id   ac93566434a1e7de85b0cf3909784860
#
_cell.length_a   1.000
_cell.length_b   1.000
_cell.length_c   1.000
_cell.angle_alpha   90.00
_cell.angle_beta   90.00
_cell.angle_gamma   90.00
#
_symmetry.space_group_name_H-M   'P 1'
#
loop_
_entity.id
_entity.type
_entity.pdbx_description
1 polymer ?
#
loop_
_entity_poly.entity_id
_entity_poly.type
_entity_poly.pdbx_seq_one_letter_code
_entity_poly.pdbx_strand_id
1 'polypeptide(L)'
;VANTIGASIAQISGQYEQIYIYSREPREISLKDAQEKAVKQAVLAGALAETIELVEVEETPLAYHPENATRLKVKVVGKMG
;
A
#
# COMPACT_ATOMS: atom_id res chain seq x y z
N VAL A 1 -9.77 -12.59 26.78
CA VAL A 1 -8.76 -12.80 25.79
C VAL A 1 -7.86 -11.59 25.64
N ALA A 2 -6.57 -11.84 25.69
CA ALA A 2 -5.60 -10.74 25.73
C ALA A 2 -5.64 -9.81 24.53
N ASN A 3 -6.01 -10.32 23.39
CA ASN A 3 -6.01 -9.52 22.17
C ASN A 3 -6.99 -8.35 22.21
N THR A 4 -7.96 -8.39 23.07
CA THR A 4 -8.93 -7.31 23.14
C THR A 4 -8.32 -6.01 23.65
N ILE A 5 -7.24 -6.14 24.38
CA ILE A 5 -6.58 -4.95 24.92
C ILE A 5 -5.98 -4.10 23.81
N GLY A 6 -5.46 -4.73 22.80
CA GLY A 6 -4.89 -4.01 21.68
C GLY A 6 -5.90 -3.18 20.90
N ALA A 7 -7.16 -3.49 21.04
CA ALA A 7 -8.20 -2.78 20.31
C ALA A 7 -8.32 -1.32 20.73
N SER A 8 -7.74 -0.96 21.86
CA SER A 8 -7.78 0.42 22.28
C SER A 8 -6.89 1.33 21.44
N ILE A 9 -5.99 0.75 20.67
CA ILE A 9 -5.11 1.52 19.80
C ILE A 9 -5.77 1.60 18.43
N ALA A 10 -6.21 2.80 18.08
CA ALA A 10 -6.82 3.01 16.76
C ALA A 10 -5.75 3.04 15.70
N GLN A 11 -5.91 2.20 14.71
CA GLN A 11 -5.02 2.18 13.55
C GLN A 11 -5.81 2.51 12.30
N ILE A 12 -5.16 3.24 11.41
CA ILE A 12 -5.76 3.60 10.15
C ILE A 12 -4.97 2.92 9.06
N SER A 13 -5.66 2.17 8.22
CA SER A 13 -5.00 1.50 7.10
C SER A 13 -5.29 2.24 5.81
N GLY A 14 -4.31 2.22 4.92
CA GLY A 14 -4.47 2.74 3.58
C GLY A 14 -3.98 1.68 2.62
N GLN A 15 -4.58 1.65 1.44
CA GLN A 15 -4.12 0.73 0.41
C GLN A 15 -4.27 1.39 -0.94
N TYR A 16 -3.41 0.96 -1.85
CA TYR A 16 -3.44 1.46 -3.21
C TYR A 16 -3.16 0.29 -4.14
N GLU A 17 -3.94 0.21 -5.19
CA GLU A 17 -3.81 -0.86 -6.16
C GLU A 17 -3.83 -0.24 -7.55
N GLN A 18 -2.87 -0.63 -8.37
CA GLN A 18 -2.80 -0.12 -9.73
C GLN A 18 -2.02 -1.11 -10.60
N ILE A 19 -2.32 -1.09 -11.87
CA ILE A 19 -1.61 -1.90 -12.84
C ILE A 19 -0.42 -1.08 -13.36
N TYR A 20 0.78 -1.65 -13.26
CA TYR A 20 2.00 -1.04 -13.76
C TYR A 20 2.61 -1.89 -14.84
N ILE A 21 3.25 -1.25 -15.78
CA ILE A 21 3.92 -1.94 -16.89
C ILE A 21 5.43 -1.80 -16.67
N TYR A 22 6.04 -2.86 -16.16
CA TYR A 22 7.46 -2.83 -15.83
C TYR A 22 8.37 -2.73 -17.04
N SER A 23 7.87 -3.04 -18.22
CA SER A 23 8.63 -2.86 -19.43
C SER A 23 8.83 -1.39 -19.79
N ARG A 24 7.98 -0.53 -19.27
CA ARG A 24 8.08 0.92 -19.53
C ARG A 24 8.72 1.66 -18.38
N GLU A 25 8.54 1.17 -17.17
CA GLU A 25 9.06 1.81 -15.96
C GLU A 25 9.80 0.81 -15.09
N PRO A 26 10.90 1.23 -14.48
CA PRO A 26 11.57 0.35 -13.52
C PRO A 26 10.64 -0.07 -12.40
N ARG A 27 10.78 -1.33 -11.97
CA ARG A 27 9.97 -1.85 -10.89
C ARG A 27 10.12 -1.03 -9.62
N GLU A 28 11.33 -0.54 -9.36
CA GLU A 28 11.60 0.27 -8.16
C GLU A 28 10.77 1.54 -8.15
N ILE A 29 10.67 2.20 -9.29
CA ILE A 29 9.87 3.43 -9.39
C ILE A 29 8.40 3.12 -9.20
N SER A 30 7.93 2.04 -9.79
CA SER A 30 6.53 1.64 -9.63
C SER A 30 6.19 1.32 -8.19
N LEU A 31 7.07 0.60 -7.49
CA LEU A 31 6.85 0.28 -6.09
C LEU A 31 6.81 1.55 -5.24
N LYS A 32 7.75 2.45 -5.47
CA LYS A 32 7.80 3.69 -4.72
C LYS A 32 6.55 4.53 -4.95
N ASP A 33 6.12 4.63 -6.18
CA ASP A 33 4.92 5.38 -6.52
C ASP A 33 3.69 4.80 -5.81
N ALA A 34 3.54 3.48 -5.83
CA ALA A 34 2.43 2.83 -5.17
C ALA A 34 2.48 3.04 -3.65
N GLN A 35 3.66 2.97 -3.06
CA GLN A 35 3.83 3.20 -1.65
C GLN A 35 3.44 4.62 -1.25
N GLU A 36 3.90 5.59 -2.02
CA GLU A 36 3.56 6.98 -1.75
C GLU A 36 2.06 7.22 -1.82
N LYS A 37 1.41 6.62 -2.79
CA LYS A 37 -0.03 6.77 -2.94
C LYS A 37 -0.79 6.07 -1.81
N ALA A 38 -0.31 4.90 -1.39
CA ALA A 38 -0.92 4.21 -0.26
C ALA A 38 -0.77 5.03 1.02
N VAL A 39 0.41 5.61 1.25
CA VAL A 39 0.65 6.47 2.39
C VAL A 39 -0.29 7.68 2.35
N LYS A 40 -0.44 8.28 1.18
CA LYS A 40 -1.33 9.42 1.02
C LYS A 40 -2.77 9.06 1.37
N GLN A 41 -3.22 7.87 0.95
CA GLN A 41 -4.57 7.42 1.28
C GLN A 41 -4.75 7.28 2.78
N ALA A 42 -3.76 6.72 3.47
CA ALA A 42 -3.82 6.57 4.92
C ALA A 42 -3.85 7.93 5.61
N VAL A 43 -3.03 8.87 5.15
CA VAL A 43 -3.01 10.22 5.72
C VAL A 43 -4.34 10.92 5.52
N LEU A 44 -4.93 10.77 4.35
CA LEU A 44 -6.25 11.35 4.08
C LEU A 44 -7.33 10.74 4.98
N ALA A 45 -7.13 9.52 5.41
CA ALA A 45 -8.05 8.85 6.32
C ALA A 45 -7.83 9.25 7.77
N GLY A 46 -6.77 9.99 8.05
CA GLY A 46 -6.49 10.48 9.40
C GLY A 46 -5.23 9.94 10.04
N ALA A 47 -4.44 9.16 9.34
CA ALA A 47 -3.21 8.61 9.90
C ALA A 47 -2.09 9.64 9.93
N LEU A 48 -1.23 9.54 10.93
CA LEU A 48 -0.04 10.36 10.99
C LEU A 48 1.01 9.79 10.03
N ALA A 49 1.47 10.63 9.11
CA ALA A 49 2.41 10.18 8.09
C ALA A 49 3.68 9.56 8.70
N GLU A 50 4.16 10.09 9.78
CA GLU A 50 5.38 9.60 10.42
C GLU A 50 5.20 8.24 11.09
N THR A 51 3.97 7.82 11.33
CA THR A 51 3.69 6.52 11.94
C THR A 51 3.32 5.46 10.93
N ILE A 52 3.21 5.82 9.67
CA ILE A 52 2.76 4.89 8.66
C ILE A 52 3.86 3.90 8.32
N GLU A 53 3.50 2.63 8.31
CA GLU A 53 4.42 1.55 7.98
C GLU A 53 3.86 0.69 6.87
N LEU A 54 4.73 0.22 6.01
CA LEU A 54 4.37 -0.70 4.96
C LEU A 54 4.12 -2.08 5.56
N VAL A 55 2.94 -2.62 5.33
CA VAL A 55 2.56 -3.93 5.89
C VAL A 55 2.55 -5.01 4.83
N GLU A 56 2.14 -4.67 3.63
CA GLU A 56 1.98 -5.68 2.60
C GLU A 56 2.20 -5.08 1.23
N VAL A 57 2.88 -5.85 0.39
CA VAL A 57 3.05 -5.54 -1.03
C VAL A 57 2.69 -6.80 -1.79
N GLU A 58 1.77 -6.67 -2.72
CA GLU A 58 1.34 -7.80 -3.53
C GLU A 58 1.57 -7.48 -4.99
N GLU A 59 2.18 -8.41 -5.70
CA GLU A 59 2.42 -8.28 -7.12
C GLU A 59 1.75 -9.45 -7.83
N THR A 60 0.81 -9.16 -8.70
CA THR A 60 0.11 -10.20 -9.44
C THR A 60 0.33 -9.98 -10.93
N PRO A 61 1.13 -10.80 -11.58
CA PRO A 61 1.34 -10.65 -13.01
C PRO A 61 0.07 -10.97 -13.78
N LEU A 62 -0.22 -10.15 -14.78
CA LEU A 62 -1.41 -10.32 -15.60
C LEU A 62 -1.01 -10.97 -16.92
N ALA A 63 -1.10 -12.29 -16.95
CA ALA A 63 -0.63 -13.06 -18.10
C ALA A 63 -1.41 -12.75 -19.37
N TYR A 64 -2.63 -12.31 -19.25
CA TYR A 64 -3.46 -11.99 -20.40
C TYR A 64 -3.19 -10.60 -20.98
N HIS A 65 -2.35 -9.81 -20.33
CA HIS A 65 -2.04 -8.47 -20.81
C HIS A 65 -0.88 -8.51 -21.78
N PRO A 66 -1.00 -7.89 -22.96
CA PRO A 66 0.04 -7.98 -23.98
C PRO A 66 1.37 -7.32 -23.61
N GLU A 67 1.37 -6.41 -22.65
CA GLU A 67 2.58 -5.70 -22.25
C GLU A 67 3.17 -6.18 -20.92
N ASN A 68 2.84 -7.39 -20.49
CA ASN A 68 3.34 -7.94 -19.25
C ASN A 68 3.07 -7.04 -18.03
N ALA A 69 1.86 -6.52 -17.96
CA ALA A 69 1.47 -5.68 -16.84
C ALA A 69 1.42 -6.48 -15.55
N THR A 70 1.66 -5.81 -14.45
CA THR A 70 1.59 -6.41 -13.13
C THR A 70 0.67 -5.56 -12.25
N ARG A 71 -0.26 -6.23 -11.60
CA ARG A 71 -1.12 -5.54 -10.64
C ARG A 71 -0.38 -5.43 -9.32
N LEU A 72 -0.14 -4.20 -8.91
CA LEU A 72 0.60 -3.93 -7.69
C LEU A 72 -0.34 -3.38 -6.63
N LYS A 73 -0.37 -4.04 -5.50
CA LYS A 73 -1.20 -3.63 -4.38
C LYS A 73 -0.30 -3.38 -3.17
N VAL A 74 -0.43 -2.21 -2.60
CA VAL A 74 0.37 -1.82 -1.44
C VAL A 74 -0.57 -1.49 -0.29
N LYS A 75 -0.28 -2.03 0.87
CA LYS A 75 -1.05 -1.77 2.07
C LYS A 75 -0.16 -1.22 3.16
N VAL A 76 -0.62 -0.14 3.78
CA VAL A 76 0.11 0.49 4.88
C VAL A 76 -0.84 0.70 6.05
N VAL A 77 -0.27 0.83 7.24
CA VAL A 77 -1.04 1.18 8.43
C VAL A 77 -0.33 2.30 9.17
N GLY A 78 -1.10 3.13 9.83
CA GLY A 78 -0.57 4.20 10.63
C GLY A 78 -1.41 4.40 11.87
N LYS A 79 -0.98 5.29 12.73
CA LYS A 79 -1.73 5.63 13.93
C LYS A 79 -2.60 6.84 13.69
N MET A 80 -3.75 6.87 14.32
CA MET A 80 -4.64 8.01 14.21
C MET A 80 -3.97 9.23 14.84
N GLY A 81 -3.98 10.32 14.11
CA GLY A 81 -3.39 11.57 14.58
C GLY A 81 -4.39 12.52 15.19
#